data_7d72ce131f8578ee4d3796fe8adb5317
#
_entry.id   7d72ce131f8578ee4d3796fe8adb5317
#
_cell.length_a   1.000
_cell.length_b   1.000
_cell.length_c   1.000
_cell.angle_alpha   90.00
_cell.angle_beta   90.00
_cell.angle_gamma   90.00
#
_symmetry.space_group_name_H-M   'P 1'
#
loop_
_entity.id
_entity.type
_entity.pdbx_description
1 polymer ?
#
loop_
_entity_poly.entity_id
_entity_poly.type
_entity_poly.pdbx_seq_one_letter_code
_entity_poly.pdbx_strand_id
1 'polypeptide(L)'
;MDPSVETFGFYSSGYDITNQQGIVTNIEGRLLKTIDNQPAFDVYNQWRKNLGFGQLKAGNILAQSAMTPLSRALALNDEIPRLLLSHPAIAKNGSLELFSNLHVGDTVYLASGSPEQLIKRADMVVTSLTKLAELHAIKNITGGVIIFCGGCMLSIKEAMHEVKQSIETQLPTIPFIIGFTFGELGTFSDATSKHGNLMISCEIFGDPI
;
A
#
# COMPACT_ATOMS: atom_id res chain seq x y z
N MET A 1 1.51 24.12 9.58
CA MET A 1 2.25 23.33 10.60
C MET A 1 2.99 24.26 11.49
N ASP A 2 3.17 23.92 12.74
CA ASP A 2 3.98 24.69 13.67
C ASP A 2 5.46 24.59 13.22
N PRO A 3 6.15 25.70 12.94
CA PRO A 3 7.54 25.70 12.51
C PRO A 3 8.52 25.24 13.61
N SER A 4 8.07 24.98 14.82
CA SER A 4 8.88 24.47 15.92
C SER A 4 9.10 22.96 15.88
N VAL A 5 8.46 22.25 14.96
CA VAL A 5 8.53 20.78 14.84
C VAL A 5 8.87 20.41 13.40
N GLU A 6 9.94 19.67 13.21
CA GLU A 6 10.25 19.04 11.93
C GLU A 6 9.49 17.72 11.81
N THR A 7 8.99 17.45 10.59
CA THR A 7 8.25 16.22 10.31
C THR A 7 8.79 15.52 9.08
N PHE A 8 8.86 14.20 9.15
CA PHE A 8 9.24 13.34 8.01
C PHE A 8 8.26 12.20 7.87
N GLY A 9 7.81 12.02 6.62
CA GLY A 9 6.88 10.98 6.27
C GLY A 9 7.45 9.98 5.28
N PHE A 10 7.02 8.73 5.39
CA PHE A 10 7.27 7.67 4.43
C PHE A 10 5.98 6.92 4.13
N TYR A 11 5.72 6.68 2.84
CA TYR A 11 4.51 6.05 2.34
C TYR A 11 4.86 4.86 1.44
N SER A 12 4.34 3.68 1.74
CA SER A 12 4.68 2.45 1.03
C SER A 12 3.51 1.46 0.99
N SER A 13 3.57 0.54 0.05
CA SER A 13 2.61 -0.56 -0.04
C SER A 13 3.05 -1.79 0.77
N GLY A 14 4.32 -2.12 0.73
CA GLY A 14 4.86 -3.38 1.27
C GLY A 14 4.43 -4.63 0.50
N TYR A 15 4.04 -4.47 -0.78
CA TYR A 15 3.70 -5.54 -1.70
C TYR A 15 4.74 -5.63 -2.81
N ASP A 16 4.92 -6.84 -3.35
CA ASP A 16 5.78 -7.07 -4.50
C ASP A 16 5.01 -6.87 -5.80
N ILE A 17 5.69 -6.30 -6.80
CA ILE A 17 5.18 -6.26 -8.16
C ILE A 17 5.42 -7.62 -8.81
N THR A 18 4.45 -8.09 -9.59
CA THR A 18 4.59 -9.33 -10.35
C THR A 18 4.81 -9.06 -11.84
N ASN A 19 5.05 -10.09 -12.62
CA ASN A 19 5.14 -10.00 -14.08
C ASN A 19 3.78 -9.98 -14.79
N GLN A 20 2.67 -10.03 -14.03
CA GLN A 20 1.33 -9.94 -14.59
C GLN A 20 0.96 -8.48 -14.75
N GLN A 21 0.81 -8.00 -15.98
CA GLN A 21 0.50 -6.60 -16.29
C GLN A 21 -0.42 -6.48 -17.52
N GLY A 22 -1.07 -5.33 -17.64
CA GLY A 22 -1.89 -4.97 -18.79
C GLY A 22 -2.29 -3.50 -18.76
N ILE A 23 -2.92 -3.04 -19.82
CA ILE A 23 -3.36 -1.65 -19.99
C ILE A 23 -4.85 -1.54 -19.71
N VAL A 24 -5.25 -0.58 -18.91
CA VAL A 24 -6.66 -0.22 -18.70
C VAL A 24 -7.22 0.32 -20.01
N THR A 25 -8.18 -0.38 -20.60
CA THR A 25 -8.78 -0.01 -21.88
C THR A 25 -10.21 0.53 -21.74
N ASN A 26 -10.90 0.23 -20.64
CA ASN A 26 -12.21 0.81 -20.34
C ASN A 26 -12.45 0.86 -18.83
N ILE A 27 -12.87 2.02 -18.33
CA ILE A 27 -13.24 2.25 -16.94
C ILE A 27 -14.29 3.36 -16.82
N GLU A 28 -15.24 3.21 -15.92
CA GLU A 28 -16.23 4.22 -15.54
C GLU A 28 -16.11 4.53 -14.03
N GLY A 29 -15.60 5.72 -13.69
CA GLY A 29 -15.30 6.04 -12.30
C GLY A 29 -14.33 5.00 -11.70
N ARG A 30 -14.80 4.19 -10.76
CA ARG A 30 -14.01 3.10 -10.14
C ARG A 30 -14.37 1.71 -10.68
N LEU A 31 -15.26 1.63 -11.66
CA LEU A 31 -15.65 0.36 -12.28
C LEU A 31 -14.72 0.06 -13.46
N LEU A 32 -13.69 -0.73 -13.22
CA LEU A 32 -12.76 -1.23 -14.24
C LEU A 32 -13.44 -2.31 -15.07
N LYS A 33 -13.72 -1.99 -16.35
CA LYS A 33 -14.44 -2.86 -17.25
C LYS A 33 -13.52 -3.79 -18.05
N THR A 34 -12.44 -3.22 -18.61
CA THR A 34 -11.53 -4.02 -19.43
C THR A 34 -10.07 -3.68 -19.18
N ILE A 35 -9.24 -4.73 -19.28
CA ILE A 35 -7.77 -4.66 -19.37
C ILE A 35 -7.41 -5.32 -20.70
N ASP A 36 -6.59 -4.69 -21.52
CA ASP A 36 -6.19 -5.17 -22.86
C ASP A 36 -7.40 -5.62 -23.73
N ASN A 37 -8.50 -4.85 -23.66
CA ASN A 37 -9.78 -5.12 -24.33
C ASN A 37 -10.48 -6.44 -23.91
N GLN A 38 -10.06 -7.07 -22.81
CA GLN A 38 -10.71 -8.24 -22.24
C GLN A 38 -11.41 -7.87 -20.91
N PRO A 39 -12.48 -8.61 -20.51
CA PRO A 39 -13.14 -8.34 -19.23
C PRO A 39 -12.15 -8.35 -18.07
N ALA A 40 -12.12 -7.26 -17.30
CA ALA A 40 -11.12 -7.03 -16.27
C ALA A 40 -11.09 -8.14 -15.20
N PHE A 41 -12.25 -8.69 -14.84
CA PHE A 41 -12.35 -9.78 -13.87
C PHE A 41 -11.75 -11.09 -14.38
N ASP A 42 -11.90 -11.38 -15.69
CA ASP A 42 -11.34 -12.59 -16.30
C ASP A 42 -9.81 -12.50 -16.36
N VAL A 43 -9.29 -11.34 -16.79
CA VAL A 43 -7.85 -11.05 -16.80
C VAL A 43 -7.28 -11.16 -15.38
N TYR A 44 -7.93 -10.54 -14.40
CA TYR A 44 -7.52 -10.59 -13.01
C TYR A 44 -7.48 -12.03 -12.46
N ASN A 45 -8.50 -12.84 -12.73
CA ASN A 45 -8.55 -14.24 -12.34
C ASN A 45 -7.46 -15.08 -13.02
N GLN A 46 -7.18 -14.80 -14.30
CA GLN A 46 -6.08 -15.48 -15.00
C GLN A 46 -4.72 -15.14 -14.38
N TRP A 47 -4.48 -13.87 -14.05
CA TRP A 47 -3.27 -13.44 -13.39
C TRP A 47 -3.10 -14.10 -12.01
N ARG A 48 -4.17 -14.15 -11.21
CA ARG A 48 -4.16 -14.85 -9.91
C ARG A 48 -3.81 -16.33 -10.08
N LYS A 49 -4.42 -17.00 -11.06
CA LYS A 49 -4.14 -18.40 -11.35
C LYS A 49 -2.67 -18.63 -11.74
N ASN A 50 -2.09 -17.74 -12.55
CA ASN A 50 -0.69 -17.83 -12.97
C ASN A 50 0.29 -17.74 -11.77
N LEU A 51 -0.10 -17.09 -10.70
CA LEU A 51 0.68 -16.96 -9.45
C LEU A 51 0.32 -18.02 -8.40
N GLY A 52 -0.52 -19.00 -8.73
CA GLY A 52 -0.93 -20.05 -7.81
C GLY A 52 -2.05 -19.68 -6.84
N PHE A 53 -2.64 -18.48 -6.96
CA PHE A 53 -3.83 -18.12 -6.22
C PHE A 53 -5.07 -18.73 -6.87
N GLY A 54 -6.06 -19.11 -6.06
CA GLY A 54 -7.34 -19.60 -6.58
C GLY A 54 -8.11 -18.52 -7.34
N GLN A 55 -8.93 -18.96 -8.31
CA GLN A 55 -9.87 -18.08 -9.00
C GLN A 55 -11.00 -17.65 -8.05
N LEU A 56 -11.44 -16.41 -8.17
CA LEU A 56 -12.54 -15.85 -7.40
C LEU A 56 -13.85 -16.00 -8.17
N LYS A 57 -14.94 -16.10 -7.44
CA LYS A 57 -16.30 -16.00 -7.98
C LYS A 57 -16.76 -14.55 -7.97
N ALA A 58 -17.65 -14.19 -8.90
CA ALA A 58 -18.28 -12.87 -8.88
C ALA A 58 -19.01 -12.61 -7.55
N GLY A 59 -19.04 -11.37 -7.12
CA GLY A 59 -19.60 -10.92 -5.86
C GLY A 59 -18.61 -10.08 -5.06
N ASN A 60 -18.76 -10.05 -3.75
CA ASN A 60 -17.82 -9.40 -2.86
C ASN A 60 -16.54 -10.23 -2.78
N ILE A 61 -15.44 -9.66 -3.24
CA ILE A 61 -14.12 -10.30 -3.29
C ILE A 61 -13.09 -9.60 -2.39
N LEU A 62 -13.53 -8.63 -1.60
CA LEU A 62 -12.69 -7.72 -0.82
C LEU A 62 -11.62 -8.46 0.01
N ALA A 63 -12.04 -9.45 0.80
CA ALA A 63 -11.09 -10.17 1.66
C ALA A 63 -10.13 -11.06 0.85
N GLN A 64 -10.62 -11.70 -0.23
CA GLN A 64 -9.83 -12.61 -1.04
C GLN A 64 -8.83 -11.90 -1.97
N SER A 65 -9.10 -10.64 -2.32
CA SER A 65 -8.24 -9.81 -3.17
C SER A 65 -7.19 -9.02 -2.39
N ALA A 66 -7.27 -9.00 -1.05
CA ALA A 66 -6.35 -8.22 -0.21
C ALA A 66 -4.87 -8.58 -0.44
N MET A 67 -4.55 -9.85 -0.70
CA MET A 67 -3.17 -10.29 -0.97
C MET A 67 -2.78 -10.21 -2.45
N THR A 68 -3.70 -9.83 -3.33
CA THR A 68 -3.47 -9.72 -4.76
C THR A 68 -4.13 -8.47 -5.35
N PRO A 69 -3.84 -7.27 -4.83
CA PRO A 69 -4.41 -6.05 -5.37
C PRO A 69 -3.85 -5.74 -6.77
N LEU A 70 -4.56 -4.90 -7.52
CA LEU A 70 -3.98 -4.22 -8.66
C LEU A 70 -3.04 -3.12 -8.17
N SER A 71 -2.02 -2.78 -8.95
CA SER A 71 -1.10 -1.70 -8.64
C SER A 71 -0.71 -0.91 -9.89
N ARG A 72 -0.34 0.34 -9.68
CA ARG A 72 0.43 1.14 -10.66
C ARG A 72 1.84 1.31 -10.11
N ALA A 73 2.83 1.13 -10.97
CA ALA A 73 4.21 1.42 -10.63
C ALA A 73 4.50 2.90 -10.92
N LEU A 74 4.85 3.66 -9.89
CA LEU A 74 5.24 5.08 -10.03
C LEU A 74 6.75 5.20 -10.32
N ALA A 75 7.55 4.29 -9.77
CA ALA A 75 8.96 4.11 -10.12
C ALA A 75 9.36 2.66 -9.88
N LEU A 76 9.84 2.00 -10.93
CA LEU A 76 10.29 0.60 -10.88
C LEU A 76 11.77 0.45 -10.55
N ASN A 77 12.56 1.50 -10.81
CA ASN A 77 14.03 1.45 -10.72
C ASN A 77 14.57 1.95 -9.37
N ASP A 78 13.71 2.29 -8.42
CA ASP A 78 14.11 2.63 -7.07
C ASP A 78 14.50 1.37 -6.30
N GLU A 79 15.34 1.48 -5.26
CA GLU A 79 15.68 0.36 -4.38
C GLU A 79 14.42 -0.30 -3.79
N ILE A 80 13.40 0.50 -3.51
CA ILE A 80 12.06 0.04 -3.13
C ILE A 80 11.10 0.51 -4.21
N PRO A 81 10.53 -0.40 -5.03
CA PRO A 81 9.57 -0.05 -6.05
C PRO A 81 8.37 0.72 -5.45
N ARG A 82 8.07 1.89 -6.00
CA ARG A 82 6.94 2.69 -5.55
C ARG A 82 5.66 2.21 -6.22
N LEU A 83 4.89 1.41 -5.49
CA LEU A 83 3.62 0.87 -5.94
C LEU A 83 2.45 1.61 -5.29
N LEU A 84 1.51 2.05 -6.12
CA LEU A 84 0.23 2.59 -5.68
C LEU A 84 -0.86 1.55 -5.89
N LEU A 85 -1.38 1.01 -4.82
CA LEU A 85 -2.33 -0.09 -4.88
C LEU A 85 -3.76 0.39 -5.11
N SER A 86 -4.50 -0.43 -5.87
CA SER A 86 -5.94 -0.31 -6.14
C SER A 86 -6.61 -1.62 -5.77
N HIS A 87 -7.38 -1.60 -4.68
CA HIS A 87 -7.97 -2.82 -4.12
C HIS A 87 -9.31 -3.17 -4.81
N PRO A 88 -9.43 -4.32 -5.48
CA PRO A 88 -10.70 -4.80 -6.00
C PRO A 88 -11.64 -5.23 -4.87
N ALA A 89 -12.84 -4.65 -4.83
CA ALA A 89 -13.84 -4.90 -3.80
C ALA A 89 -14.96 -5.83 -4.27
N ILE A 90 -15.48 -5.58 -5.46
CA ILE A 90 -16.61 -6.30 -6.01
C ILE A 90 -16.30 -6.70 -7.47
N ALA A 91 -16.61 -7.94 -7.80
CA ALA A 91 -16.59 -8.45 -9.18
C ALA A 91 -18.01 -8.65 -9.68
N LYS A 92 -18.39 -8.00 -10.78
CA LYS A 92 -19.73 -8.06 -11.35
C LYS A 92 -19.71 -7.89 -12.86
N ASN A 93 -20.38 -8.79 -13.58
CA ASN A 93 -20.52 -8.71 -15.04
C ASN A 93 -19.19 -8.55 -15.79
N GLY A 94 -18.16 -9.30 -15.38
CA GLY A 94 -16.83 -9.22 -15.98
C GLY A 94 -15.99 -8.01 -15.56
N SER A 95 -16.53 -7.10 -14.74
CA SER A 95 -15.87 -5.88 -14.28
C SER A 95 -15.41 -6.00 -12.82
N LEU A 96 -14.50 -5.12 -12.43
CA LEU A 96 -14.01 -4.96 -11.05
C LEU A 96 -14.35 -3.57 -10.51
N GLU A 97 -15.05 -3.48 -9.40
CA GLU A 97 -15.19 -2.24 -8.66
C GLU A 97 -14.01 -2.07 -7.70
N LEU A 98 -13.32 -0.93 -7.81
CA LEU A 98 -12.09 -0.62 -7.07
C LEU A 98 -12.36 0.43 -5.99
N PHE A 99 -11.50 0.50 -4.97
CA PHE A 99 -11.56 1.58 -3.98
C PHE A 99 -10.79 2.84 -4.39
N SER A 100 -9.95 2.77 -5.42
CA SER A 100 -9.22 3.93 -5.95
C SER A 100 -9.44 4.10 -7.45
N ASN A 101 -9.15 5.29 -7.95
CA ASN A 101 -9.33 5.62 -9.36
C ASN A 101 -8.15 5.12 -10.21
N LEU A 102 -8.49 4.60 -11.38
CA LEU A 102 -7.59 4.35 -12.50
C LEU A 102 -8.09 5.15 -13.71
N HIS A 103 -7.26 5.23 -14.74
CA HIS A 103 -7.59 5.92 -15.99
C HIS A 103 -7.32 5.01 -17.18
N VAL A 104 -8.04 5.23 -18.28
CA VAL A 104 -7.72 4.59 -19.55
C VAL A 104 -6.29 4.94 -19.96
N GLY A 105 -5.50 3.93 -20.33
CA GLY A 105 -4.09 4.04 -20.63
C GLY A 105 -3.16 3.76 -19.46
N ASP A 106 -3.67 3.70 -18.22
CA ASP A 106 -2.84 3.27 -17.08
C ASP A 106 -2.34 1.84 -17.31
N THR A 107 -1.04 1.62 -17.09
CA THR A 107 -0.50 0.26 -16.96
C THR A 107 -0.76 -0.22 -15.54
N VAL A 108 -1.46 -1.33 -15.41
CA VAL A 108 -1.73 -1.98 -14.12
C VAL A 108 -1.01 -3.31 -14.04
N TYR A 109 -0.56 -3.62 -12.83
CA TYR A 109 0.12 -4.87 -12.49
C TYR A 109 -0.69 -5.60 -11.44
N LEU A 110 -0.62 -6.91 -11.39
CA LEU A 110 -1.00 -7.64 -10.19
C LEU A 110 0.13 -7.50 -9.17
N ALA A 111 -0.18 -6.99 -7.99
CA ALA A 111 0.74 -7.03 -6.87
C ALA A 111 0.49 -8.29 -6.04
N SER A 112 1.50 -8.74 -5.31
CA SER A 112 1.42 -9.90 -4.43
C SER A 112 1.88 -9.51 -3.03
N GLY A 113 1.10 -9.90 -2.03
CA GLY A 113 1.42 -9.74 -0.63
C GLY A 113 1.28 -11.05 0.14
N SER A 114 1.84 -11.08 1.33
CA SER A 114 1.67 -12.16 2.28
C SER A 114 1.49 -11.60 3.70
N PRO A 115 0.96 -12.39 4.66
CA PRO A 115 0.89 -11.96 6.05
C PRO A 115 2.24 -11.53 6.60
N GLU A 116 3.32 -12.25 6.28
CA GLU A 116 4.69 -11.95 6.72
C GLU A 116 5.18 -10.62 6.16
N GLN A 117 4.86 -10.30 4.90
CA GLN A 117 5.17 -9.00 4.30
C GLN A 117 4.40 -7.87 4.97
N LEU A 118 3.12 -8.09 5.28
CA LEU A 118 2.29 -7.10 5.99
C LEU A 118 2.81 -6.80 7.40
N ILE A 119 3.37 -7.78 8.09
CA ILE A 119 4.02 -7.59 9.39
C ILE A 119 5.32 -6.80 9.21
N LYS A 120 6.20 -7.26 8.31
CA LYS A 120 7.52 -6.67 8.08
C LYS A 120 7.49 -5.26 7.51
N ARG A 121 6.43 -4.88 6.79
CA ARG A 121 6.36 -3.55 6.16
C ARG A 121 6.38 -2.41 7.18
N ALA A 122 5.88 -2.63 8.40
CA ALA A 122 5.93 -1.61 9.45
C ALA A 122 7.38 -1.33 9.87
N ASP A 123 8.17 -2.38 10.07
CA ASP A 123 9.61 -2.28 10.31
C ASP A 123 10.33 -1.55 9.17
N MET A 124 10.05 -1.96 7.93
CA MET A 124 10.66 -1.35 6.73
C MET A 124 10.34 0.16 6.65
N VAL A 125 9.10 0.56 6.91
CA VAL A 125 8.68 1.97 6.85
C VAL A 125 9.37 2.77 7.94
N VAL A 126 9.40 2.29 9.18
CA VAL A 126 10.05 2.96 10.30
C VAL A 126 11.57 3.04 10.09
N THR A 127 12.20 1.94 9.65
CA THR A 127 13.64 1.93 9.34
C THR A 127 14.01 2.90 8.21
N SER A 128 13.20 2.97 7.16
CA SER A 128 13.42 3.93 6.07
C SER A 128 13.31 5.37 6.57
N LEU A 129 12.37 5.63 7.45
CA LEU A 129 12.13 6.95 8.02
C LEU A 129 13.24 7.39 8.96
N THR A 130 13.73 6.51 9.83
CA THR A 130 14.86 6.82 10.73
C THR A 130 16.12 7.11 9.94
N LYS A 131 16.42 6.36 8.88
CA LYS A 131 17.53 6.65 7.97
C LYS A 131 17.39 8.01 7.27
N LEU A 132 16.18 8.34 6.81
CA LEU A 132 15.91 9.65 6.21
C LEU A 132 16.09 10.78 7.23
N ALA A 133 15.63 10.60 8.46
CA ALA A 133 15.81 11.56 9.55
C ALA A 133 17.30 11.81 9.84
N GLU A 134 18.12 10.76 9.89
CA GLU A 134 19.57 10.87 10.03
C GLU A 134 20.22 11.66 8.90
N LEU A 135 19.82 11.39 7.64
CA LEU A 135 20.33 12.11 6.47
C LEU A 135 19.96 13.60 6.47
N HIS A 136 18.81 13.95 7.04
CA HIS A 136 18.33 15.32 7.17
C HIS A 136 18.70 15.97 8.52
N ALA A 137 19.61 15.31 9.27
CA ALA A 137 20.18 15.81 10.54
C ALA A 137 19.13 16.12 11.63
N ILE A 138 18.00 15.42 11.63
CA ILE A 138 17.07 15.45 12.78
C ILE A 138 17.76 14.78 13.97
N LYS A 139 17.96 15.55 15.05
CA LYS A 139 18.74 15.07 16.20
C LYS A 139 17.92 14.27 17.20
N ASN A 140 16.66 14.60 17.37
CA ASN A 140 15.80 13.98 18.38
C ASN A 140 14.44 13.67 17.78
N ILE A 141 14.16 12.40 17.51
CA ILE A 141 12.79 11.97 17.20
C ILE A 141 12.02 11.92 18.51
N THR A 142 10.94 12.68 18.61
CA THR A 142 10.14 12.86 19.83
C THR A 142 8.82 12.10 19.80
N GLY A 143 8.38 11.64 18.63
CA GLY A 143 7.15 10.89 18.49
C GLY A 143 6.91 10.40 17.05
N GLY A 144 5.89 9.57 16.88
CA GLY A 144 5.48 9.11 15.54
C GLY A 144 4.00 8.75 15.46
N VAL A 145 3.46 8.87 14.24
CA VAL A 145 2.11 8.42 13.88
C VAL A 145 2.22 7.46 12.71
N ILE A 146 1.62 6.29 12.84
CA ILE A 146 1.57 5.28 11.80
C ILE A 146 0.11 5.12 11.36
N ILE A 147 -0.16 5.27 10.07
CA ILE A 147 -1.44 4.96 9.48
C ILE A 147 -1.32 3.60 8.78
N PHE A 148 -2.06 2.65 9.28
CA PHE A 148 -2.04 1.27 8.80
C PHE A 148 -3.41 0.91 8.20
N CYS A 149 -3.43 0.36 7.00
CA CYS A 149 -4.68 -0.04 6.37
C CYS A 149 -5.47 -1.03 7.24
N GLY A 150 -6.72 -0.71 7.54
CA GLY A 150 -7.62 -1.53 8.34
C GLY A 150 -7.88 -2.91 7.71
N GLY A 151 -7.96 -3.01 6.38
CA GLY A 151 -8.09 -4.29 5.68
C GLY A 151 -6.85 -5.18 5.87
N CYS A 152 -5.66 -4.59 5.82
CA CYS A 152 -4.42 -5.31 6.12
C CYS A 152 -4.35 -5.73 7.58
N MET A 153 -4.72 -4.85 8.51
CA MET A 153 -4.80 -5.17 9.93
C MET A 153 -5.71 -6.37 10.18
N LEU A 154 -6.90 -6.38 9.59
CA LEU A 154 -7.84 -7.50 9.73
C LEU A 154 -7.29 -8.80 9.17
N SER A 155 -6.46 -8.75 8.13
CA SER A 155 -5.84 -9.94 7.53
C SER A 155 -4.75 -10.57 8.40
N ILE A 156 -4.16 -9.79 9.33
CA ILE A 156 -3.07 -10.23 10.23
C ILE A 156 -3.37 -9.94 11.71
N LYS A 157 -4.65 -9.79 12.09
CA LYS A 157 -5.03 -9.29 13.42
C LYS A 157 -4.40 -10.05 14.57
N GLU A 158 -4.23 -11.37 14.44
CA GLU A 158 -3.62 -12.23 15.47
C GLU A 158 -2.11 -11.97 15.63
N ALA A 159 -1.46 -11.42 14.59
CA ALA A 159 -0.03 -11.07 14.56
C ALA A 159 0.23 -9.56 14.76
N MET A 160 -0.77 -8.76 15.08
CA MET A 160 -0.58 -7.31 15.31
C MET A 160 0.37 -6.99 16.47
N HIS A 161 0.54 -7.91 17.41
CA HIS A 161 1.55 -7.78 18.46
C HIS A 161 2.99 -7.82 17.90
N GLU A 162 3.23 -8.58 16.82
CA GLU A 162 4.53 -8.64 16.14
C GLU A 162 4.82 -7.31 15.42
N VAL A 163 3.80 -6.70 14.80
CA VAL A 163 3.90 -5.35 14.19
C VAL A 163 4.31 -4.33 15.25
N LYS A 164 3.64 -4.33 16.41
CA LYS A 164 3.97 -3.44 17.51
C LYS A 164 5.41 -3.64 17.99
N GLN A 165 5.80 -4.90 18.24
CA GLN A 165 7.15 -5.25 18.71
C GLN A 165 8.23 -4.82 17.70
N SER A 166 7.98 -4.99 16.41
CA SER A 166 8.86 -4.57 15.33
C SER A 166 9.10 -3.05 15.37
N ILE A 167 8.04 -2.26 15.54
CA ILE A 167 8.15 -0.80 15.65
C ILE A 167 8.91 -0.40 16.93
N GLU A 168 8.59 -1.00 18.07
CA GLU A 168 9.26 -0.73 19.37
C GLU A 168 10.75 -1.08 19.33
N THR A 169 11.15 -2.04 18.52
CA THR A 169 12.55 -2.39 18.32
C THR A 169 13.32 -1.28 17.58
N GLN A 170 12.68 -0.63 16.62
CA GLN A 170 13.29 0.48 15.86
C GLN A 170 13.23 1.82 16.60
N LEU A 171 12.21 2.00 17.42
CA LEU A 171 11.94 3.22 18.18
C LEU A 171 11.76 2.92 19.68
N PRO A 172 12.81 2.43 20.38
CA PRO A 172 12.66 1.78 21.67
C PRO A 172 12.18 2.70 22.82
N THR A 173 12.30 4.01 22.68
CA THR A 173 11.87 4.97 23.73
C THR A 173 10.96 6.06 23.20
N ILE A 174 10.58 5.96 21.93
CA ILE A 174 9.83 6.98 21.23
C ILE A 174 8.34 6.61 21.24
N PRO A 175 7.47 7.48 21.77
CA PRO A 175 6.04 7.23 21.74
C PRO A 175 5.51 7.27 20.31
N PHE A 176 4.62 6.33 19.96
CA PHE A 176 3.94 6.33 18.68
C PHE A 176 2.47 5.92 18.82
N ILE A 177 1.68 6.34 17.84
CA ILE A 177 0.27 5.99 17.72
C ILE A 177 0.07 5.26 16.39
N ILE A 178 -0.68 4.15 16.40
CA ILE A 178 -1.12 3.48 15.17
C ILE A 178 -2.60 3.76 14.97
N GLY A 179 -2.94 4.40 13.86
CA GLY A 179 -4.30 4.56 13.37
C GLY A 179 -4.62 3.54 12.29
N PHE A 180 -5.84 2.97 12.31
CA PHE A 180 -6.32 2.06 11.28
C PHE A 180 -7.36 2.75 10.41
N THR A 181 -7.16 2.76 9.09
CA THR A 181 -8.00 3.52 8.15
C THR A 181 -8.45 2.66 6.97
N PHE A 182 -9.42 3.16 6.23
CA PHE A 182 -9.86 2.59 4.96
C PHE A 182 -9.62 3.62 3.84
N GLY A 183 -8.52 3.45 3.14
CA GLY A 183 -7.99 4.39 2.16
C GLY A 183 -6.97 5.33 2.80
N GLU A 184 -5.76 5.26 2.29
CA GLU A 184 -4.60 5.94 2.83
C GLU A 184 -4.12 6.99 1.84
N LEU A 185 -3.85 8.18 2.37
CA LEU A 185 -3.17 9.26 1.66
C LEU A 185 -1.73 9.36 2.16
N GLY A 186 -0.81 9.52 1.24
CA GLY A 186 0.59 9.70 1.58
C GLY A 186 1.36 10.36 0.47
N THR A 187 2.56 10.80 0.80
CA THR A 187 3.46 11.49 -0.11
C THR A 187 4.66 10.60 -0.40
N PHE A 188 4.94 10.39 -1.67
CA PHE A 188 6.18 9.75 -2.12
C PHE A 188 7.32 10.78 -2.20
N SER A 189 8.55 10.31 -2.41
CA SER A 189 9.75 11.15 -2.51
C SER A 189 9.71 12.22 -3.60
N ASP A 190 8.76 12.16 -4.55
CA ASP A 190 8.50 13.17 -5.55
C ASP A 190 7.62 14.35 -5.04
N ALA A 191 7.37 14.39 -3.74
CA ALA A 191 6.52 15.36 -3.05
C ALA A 191 5.05 15.40 -3.55
N THR A 192 4.59 14.37 -4.30
CA THR A 192 3.19 14.28 -4.73
C THR A 192 2.38 13.42 -3.79
N SER A 193 1.27 13.95 -3.26
CA SER A 193 0.31 13.19 -2.47
C SER A 193 -0.51 12.27 -3.36
N LYS A 194 -0.62 11.02 -2.97
CA LYS A 194 -1.37 9.98 -3.68
C LYS A 194 -2.35 9.27 -2.74
N HIS A 195 -3.51 8.92 -3.28
CA HIS A 195 -4.46 8.05 -2.62
C HIS A 195 -4.26 6.62 -3.09
N GLY A 196 -4.00 5.72 -2.16
CA GLY A 196 -3.89 4.28 -2.39
C GLY A 196 -4.77 3.50 -1.42
N ASN A 197 -4.78 2.19 -1.61
CA ASN A 197 -5.44 1.23 -0.73
C ASN A 197 -4.39 0.24 -0.21
N LEU A 198 -4.65 -0.40 0.92
CA LEU A 198 -3.75 -1.40 1.49
C LEU A 198 -2.34 -0.84 1.78
N MET A 199 -2.22 0.47 1.92
CA MET A 199 -0.96 1.16 2.13
C MET A 199 -0.62 1.26 3.63
N ILE A 200 0.60 1.70 3.89
CA ILE A 200 1.06 2.13 5.21
C ILE A 200 1.79 3.44 5.07
N SER A 201 1.58 4.36 6.01
CA SER A 201 2.41 5.55 6.16
C SER A 201 2.90 5.68 7.59
N CYS A 202 4.05 6.30 7.75
CA CYS A 202 4.57 6.71 9.02
C CYS A 202 5.04 8.15 8.92
N GLU A 203 4.71 8.95 9.92
CA GLU A 203 5.20 10.31 10.12
C GLU A 203 5.92 10.34 11.45
N ILE A 204 7.14 10.82 11.49
CA ILE A 204 7.89 11.08 12.72
C ILE A 204 8.05 12.57 12.96
N PHE A 205 8.12 12.94 14.22
CA PHE A 205 8.29 14.30 14.69
C PHE A 205 9.65 14.42 15.40
N GLY A 206 10.35 15.50 15.15
CA GLY A 206 11.64 15.75 15.75
C GLY A 206 11.90 17.24 16.01
N ASP A 207 12.93 17.50 16.77
CA ASP A 207 13.37 18.87 17.02
C ASP A 207 14.06 19.41 15.78
N PRO A 208 13.83 20.70 15.42
CA PRO A 208 14.58 21.35 14.34
C PRO A 208 16.05 21.47 14.72
N ILE A 209 16.90 21.54 13.71
CA ILE A 209 18.36 21.72 13.87
C ILE A 209 18.67 23.12 14.35
#